data_329e14516ed1bb89ec27ae7528fa5cc5
#
_entry.id   329e14516ed1bb89ec27ae7528fa5cc5
#
_cell.length_a   1.000
_cell.length_b   1.000
_cell.length_c   1.000
_cell.angle_alpha   90.00
_cell.angle_beta   90.00
_cell.angle_gamma   90.00
#
_symmetry.space_group_name_H-M   'P 1'
#
loop_
_entity.id
_entity.type
_entity.pdbx_description
1 polymer ?
#
loop_
_entity_poly.entity_id
_entity_poly.type
_entity_poly.pdbx_seq_one_letter_code
_entity_poly.pdbx_strand_id
1 'polypeptide(L)'
;SLSESLDSFDAVLLFCLGSEDGLAYVNHGGQQTDARNVGEDCRKKCFEGISEEERNTIWTQFHDLENKNAQDLYLCGLIEAIPVKQRRSRESEGKEGTQHSSSFRYFIMCGSQKKVVCLKAFRSLHAVGMKRVYNITLTLLRGEIPKDTRGLATAVNKISVVIQTSIDNQIKSFPLKSSHYAGKEIHYLL
;
A
#
# COMPACT_ATOMS: atom_id res chain seq x y z
N SER A 1 10.81 -33.48 -16.71
CA SER A 1 9.88 -32.36 -16.92
C SER A 1 9.19 -31.92 -15.63
N LEU A 2 9.97 -31.56 -14.61
CA LEU A 2 9.48 -31.00 -13.34
C LEU A 2 10.01 -29.55 -13.12
N SER A 3 10.63 -28.96 -14.14
CA SER A 3 11.23 -27.59 -14.06
C SER A 3 10.35 -26.48 -14.61
N GLU A 4 9.26 -26.77 -15.31
CA GLU A 4 8.42 -25.75 -15.95
C GLU A 4 7.24 -25.24 -15.08
N SER A 5 7.00 -25.89 -13.93
CA SER A 5 5.86 -25.52 -13.05
C SER A 5 6.22 -24.53 -11.93
N LEU A 6 7.51 -24.27 -11.69
CA LEU A 6 7.97 -23.32 -10.67
C LEU A 6 8.01 -21.89 -11.19
N ASP A 7 8.27 -21.68 -12.48
CA ASP A 7 8.39 -20.34 -13.08
C ASP A 7 7.07 -19.55 -13.10
N SER A 8 5.91 -20.24 -13.08
CA SER A 8 4.61 -19.59 -13.11
C SER A 8 4.17 -19.04 -11.75
N PHE A 9 4.57 -19.67 -10.64
CA PHE A 9 4.25 -19.18 -9.29
C PHE A 9 5.15 -18.02 -8.88
N ASP A 10 6.44 -18.07 -9.27
CA ASP A 10 7.37 -16.96 -9.02
C ASP A 10 7.02 -15.73 -9.85
N ALA A 11 6.53 -15.89 -11.08
CA ALA A 11 6.07 -14.78 -11.91
C ALA A 11 4.84 -14.06 -11.31
N VAL A 12 3.91 -14.80 -10.68
CA VAL A 12 2.73 -14.22 -10.03
C VAL A 12 3.11 -13.50 -8.71
N LEU A 13 4.07 -14.03 -7.96
CA LEU A 13 4.60 -13.39 -6.75
C LEU A 13 5.40 -12.13 -7.08
N LEU A 14 6.25 -12.15 -8.12
CA LEU A 14 6.93 -10.95 -8.61
C LEU A 14 5.94 -9.88 -9.12
N PHE A 15 4.81 -10.31 -9.70
CA PHE A 15 3.79 -9.39 -10.22
C PHE A 15 3.06 -8.62 -9.12
N CYS A 16 2.95 -9.18 -7.91
CA CYS A 16 2.35 -8.50 -6.75
C CYS A 16 3.35 -7.61 -5.97
N LEU A 17 4.64 -7.90 -6.03
CA LEU A 17 5.70 -7.18 -5.31
C LEU A 17 6.17 -5.91 -6.05
N GLY A 18 6.04 -5.84 -7.38
CA GLY A 18 6.58 -4.75 -8.21
C GLY A 18 6.01 -3.35 -7.95
N SER A 19 4.91 -3.20 -7.21
CA SER A 19 4.33 -1.89 -6.89
C SER A 19 4.83 -1.29 -5.55
N GLU A 20 5.38 -2.11 -4.67
CA GLU A 20 5.82 -1.67 -3.33
C GLU A 20 7.31 -1.31 -3.30
N ASP A 21 8.15 -2.00 -4.09
CA ASP A 21 9.59 -1.83 -4.10
C ASP A 21 10.11 -0.69 -4.99
N GLY A 22 9.21 0.03 -5.64
CA GLY A 22 9.58 1.15 -6.51
C GLY A 22 10.24 0.74 -7.84
N LEU A 23 10.28 -0.54 -8.16
CA LEU A 23 10.80 -1.08 -9.42
C LEU A 23 9.84 -0.83 -10.60
N ALA A 24 10.38 -0.87 -11.82
CA ALA A 24 9.55 -0.81 -13.03
C ALA A 24 8.65 -2.05 -13.10
N TYR A 25 7.38 -1.87 -13.42
CA TYR A 25 6.42 -2.97 -13.55
C TYR A 25 5.39 -2.69 -14.65
N VAL A 26 4.74 -3.74 -15.11
CA VAL A 26 3.63 -3.65 -16.06
C VAL A 26 2.32 -3.71 -15.25
N ASN A 27 1.46 -2.70 -15.38
CA ASN A 27 0.17 -2.67 -14.69
C ASN A 27 -0.85 -3.64 -15.32
N HIS A 28 -1.99 -3.86 -14.67
CA HIS A 28 -3.06 -4.74 -15.18
C HIS A 28 -3.60 -4.34 -16.57
N GLY A 29 -3.40 -3.10 -16.99
CA GLY A 29 -3.76 -2.60 -18.32
C GLY A 29 -2.66 -2.80 -19.38
N GLY A 30 -1.57 -3.50 -19.07
CA GLY A 30 -0.45 -3.74 -19.96
C GLY A 30 0.46 -2.52 -20.18
N GLN A 31 0.31 -1.45 -19.40
CA GLN A 31 1.15 -0.26 -19.49
C GLN A 31 2.41 -0.45 -18.63
N GLN A 32 3.55 -0.15 -19.21
CA GLN A 32 4.81 -0.13 -18.49
C GLN A 32 4.87 1.10 -17.57
N THR A 33 5.13 0.85 -16.31
CA THR A 33 5.35 1.91 -15.30
C THR A 33 6.83 1.90 -14.94
N ASP A 34 7.49 3.03 -15.13
CA ASP A 34 8.93 3.16 -14.87
C ASP A 34 9.25 3.02 -13.38
N ALA A 35 10.50 2.58 -13.11
CA ALA A 35 11.02 2.52 -11.76
C ALA A 35 10.98 3.92 -11.11
N ARG A 36 10.64 3.98 -9.84
CA ARG A 36 10.68 5.23 -9.08
C ARG A 36 12.11 5.54 -8.68
N ASN A 37 12.59 6.70 -9.09
CA ASN A 37 13.89 7.18 -8.62
C ASN A 37 13.81 7.57 -7.15
N VAL A 38 14.56 6.87 -6.32
CA VAL A 38 14.68 7.20 -4.88
C VAL A 38 15.45 8.51 -4.76
N GLY A 39 14.84 9.49 -4.09
CA GLY A 39 15.49 10.78 -3.88
C GLY A 39 15.51 11.67 -5.11
N GLU A 40 14.49 11.61 -5.99
CA GLU A 40 14.34 12.51 -7.12
C GLU A 40 14.40 13.98 -6.67
N ASP A 41 15.22 14.77 -7.33
CA ASP A 41 15.41 16.18 -7.04
C ASP A 41 14.11 16.97 -7.05
N CYS A 42 13.95 17.81 -6.07
CA CYS A 42 12.81 18.69 -5.93
C CYS A 42 13.20 20.15 -6.12
N ARG A 43 12.22 20.98 -6.55
CA ARG A 43 12.41 22.43 -6.73
C ARG A 43 13.02 23.14 -5.51
N LYS A 44 12.84 22.58 -4.29
CA LYS A 44 13.38 23.14 -3.05
C LYS A 44 14.76 22.61 -2.70
N LYS A 45 15.35 21.78 -3.56
CA LYS A 45 16.70 21.18 -3.36
C LYS A 45 16.85 20.52 -1.99
N CYS A 46 15.81 19.79 -1.54
CA CYS A 46 15.77 19.21 -0.20
C CYS A 46 16.86 18.17 0.07
N PHE A 47 17.48 17.64 -0.98
CA PHE A 47 18.55 16.65 -0.89
C PHE A 47 19.96 17.26 -0.95
N GLU A 48 20.10 18.60 -1.06
CA GLU A 48 21.39 19.25 -0.88
C GLU A 48 21.92 18.96 0.53
N GLY A 49 23.10 18.39 0.64
CA GLY A 49 23.69 18.00 1.93
C GLY A 49 23.15 16.68 2.51
N ILE A 50 22.50 15.84 1.70
CA ILE A 50 22.15 14.47 2.04
C ILE A 50 22.81 13.56 1.00
N SER A 51 23.76 12.74 1.43
CA SER A 51 24.47 11.84 0.54
C SER A 51 23.54 10.77 -0.03
N GLU A 52 23.94 10.16 -1.13
CA GLU A 52 23.20 9.06 -1.73
C GLU A 52 23.12 7.85 -0.77
N GLU A 53 24.21 7.60 -0.03
CA GLU A 53 24.27 6.54 1.00
C GLU A 53 23.26 6.79 2.11
N GLU A 54 23.13 8.03 2.60
CA GLU A 54 22.13 8.40 3.59
C GLU A 54 20.70 8.19 3.06
N ARG A 55 20.45 8.56 1.79
CA ARG A 55 19.15 8.36 1.15
C ARG A 55 18.80 6.88 1.03
N ASN A 56 19.75 6.05 0.61
CA ASN A 56 19.58 4.62 0.51
C ASN A 56 19.37 3.99 1.90
N THR A 57 20.07 4.43 2.92
CA THR A 57 19.88 3.98 4.30
C THR A 57 18.46 4.27 4.80
N ILE A 58 17.96 5.48 4.57
CA ILE A 58 16.57 5.86 4.97
C ILE A 58 15.55 5.00 4.22
N TRP A 59 15.77 4.79 2.91
CA TRP A 59 14.89 3.97 2.09
C TRP A 59 14.86 2.52 2.59
N THR A 60 16.01 1.90 2.81
CA THR A 60 16.15 0.53 3.32
C THR A 60 15.49 0.40 4.69
N GLN A 61 15.81 1.27 5.65
CA GLN A 61 15.22 1.23 6.99
C GLN A 61 13.70 1.33 6.97
N PHE A 62 13.12 2.11 6.05
CA PHE A 62 11.68 2.22 5.89
C PHE A 62 11.05 0.96 5.31
N HIS A 63 11.69 0.36 4.29
CA HIS A 63 11.17 -0.83 3.62
C HIS A 63 11.41 -2.13 4.41
N ASP A 64 12.39 -2.15 5.29
CA ASP A 64 12.63 -3.27 6.23
C ASP A 64 11.61 -3.35 7.37
N LEU A 65 10.72 -2.36 7.52
CA LEU A 65 9.64 -2.44 8.49
C LEU A 65 8.66 -3.57 8.12
N GLU A 66 8.39 -4.44 9.09
CA GLU A 66 7.68 -5.72 8.94
C GLU A 66 6.36 -5.64 8.18
N ASN A 67 5.62 -4.55 8.36
CA ASN A 67 4.27 -4.44 7.80
C ASN A 67 3.88 -2.98 7.53
N LYS A 68 2.78 -2.84 6.78
CA LYS A 68 2.24 -1.54 6.41
C LYS A 68 1.87 -0.67 7.62
N ASN A 69 1.40 -1.25 8.71
CA ASN A 69 1.05 -0.47 9.91
C ASN A 69 2.28 0.16 10.56
N ALA A 70 3.39 -0.59 10.66
CA ALA A 70 4.67 -0.09 11.15
C ALA A 70 5.21 1.02 10.26
N GLN A 71 5.14 0.84 8.93
CA GLN A 71 5.52 1.87 7.96
C GLN A 71 4.65 3.13 8.07
N ASP A 72 3.32 2.98 8.17
CA ASP A 72 2.40 4.13 8.29
C ASP A 72 2.60 4.86 9.62
N LEU A 73 2.89 4.15 10.71
CA LEU A 73 3.23 4.73 12.00
C LEU A 73 4.55 5.51 11.95
N TYR A 74 5.57 4.95 11.29
CA TYR A 74 6.85 5.62 11.05
C TYR A 74 6.66 6.93 10.28
N LEU A 75 5.92 6.89 9.16
CA LEU A 75 5.62 8.09 8.37
C LEU A 75 4.81 9.11 9.18
N CYS A 76 3.86 8.66 10.01
CA CYS A 76 3.08 9.53 10.89
C CYS A 76 3.98 10.30 11.88
N GLY A 77 5.00 9.65 12.43
CA GLY A 77 6.00 10.29 13.31
C GLY A 77 6.90 11.33 12.62
N LEU A 78 6.94 11.30 11.28
CA LEU A 78 7.70 12.24 10.45
C LEU A 78 6.84 13.38 9.85
N ILE A 79 5.56 13.45 10.17
CA ILE A 79 4.63 14.47 9.68
C ILE A 79 4.11 15.27 10.88
N GLU A 80 4.23 16.59 10.80
CA GLU A 80 3.72 17.52 11.80
C GLU A 80 2.59 18.36 11.22
N ALA A 81 1.45 18.39 11.90
CA ALA A 81 0.34 19.27 11.55
C ALA A 81 0.58 20.67 12.15
N ILE A 82 0.52 21.71 11.32
CA ILE A 82 0.72 23.09 11.72
C ILE A 82 -0.57 23.85 11.49
N PRO A 83 -1.05 24.63 12.46
CA PRO A 83 -2.20 25.50 12.26
C PRO A 83 -1.91 26.56 11.19
N VAL A 84 -2.87 26.78 10.31
CA VAL A 84 -2.75 27.80 9.25
C VAL A 84 -2.91 29.18 9.88
N LYS A 85 -1.84 29.98 9.87
CA LYS A 85 -1.82 31.34 10.44
C LYS A 85 -2.56 32.35 9.57
N GLN A 86 -2.50 32.24 8.26
CA GLN A 86 -3.16 33.14 7.31
C GLN A 86 -3.95 32.32 6.28
N ARG A 87 -5.23 32.59 6.20
CA ARG A 87 -6.13 32.01 5.19
C ARG A 87 -6.26 33.01 4.05
N ARG A 88 -5.70 32.69 2.89
CA ARG A 88 -6.00 33.41 1.64
C ARG A 88 -7.13 32.69 0.96
N SER A 89 -8.33 33.26 0.93
CA SER A 89 -9.40 32.78 0.07
C SER A 89 -8.97 33.02 -1.39
N ARG A 90 -8.87 31.96 -2.17
CA ARG A 90 -8.84 32.09 -3.61
C ARG A 90 -10.30 32.13 -4.05
N GLU A 91 -10.86 33.32 -4.13
CA GLU A 91 -12.13 33.53 -4.80
C GLU A 91 -11.91 33.28 -6.29
N SER A 92 -12.26 32.12 -6.75
CA SER A 92 -12.58 31.88 -8.16
C SER A 92 -14.09 31.94 -8.27
N GLU A 93 -14.60 32.80 -9.14
CA GLU A 93 -16.02 32.99 -9.38
C GLU A 93 -16.77 31.65 -9.39
N GLY A 94 -17.72 31.46 -8.47
CA GLY A 94 -18.67 30.35 -8.46
C GLY A 94 -18.21 29.05 -7.75
N LYS A 95 -17.06 28.97 -7.10
CA LYS A 95 -16.68 27.81 -6.25
C LYS A 95 -16.23 28.27 -4.87
N GLU A 96 -16.97 27.86 -3.85
CA GLU A 96 -16.48 27.95 -2.47
C GLU A 96 -15.13 27.23 -2.39
N GLY A 97 -14.05 27.99 -2.22
CA GLY A 97 -12.71 27.45 -2.07
C GLY A 97 -12.63 26.60 -0.81
N THR A 98 -12.31 25.32 -0.95
CA THR A 98 -12.10 24.42 0.20
C THR A 98 -10.97 24.97 1.06
N GLN A 99 -11.31 25.57 2.19
CA GLN A 99 -10.35 26.10 3.13
C GLN A 99 -9.68 24.96 3.90
N HIS A 100 -8.38 24.76 3.70
CA HIS A 100 -7.61 23.83 4.51
C HIS A 100 -7.41 24.41 5.92
N SER A 101 -7.83 23.66 6.92
CA SER A 101 -7.67 24.05 8.34
C SER A 101 -6.24 23.90 8.85
N SER A 102 -5.44 23.07 8.21
CA SER A 102 -4.10 22.68 8.65
C SER A 102 -3.12 22.64 7.49
N SER A 103 -1.88 22.94 7.76
CA SER A 103 -0.72 22.71 6.89
C SER A 103 0.15 21.62 7.48
N PHE A 104 0.97 20.97 6.66
CA PHE A 104 1.82 19.87 7.11
C PHE A 104 3.29 20.17 6.84
N ARG A 105 4.13 19.86 7.81
CA ARG A 105 5.58 19.86 7.68
C ARG A 105 6.04 18.40 7.65
N TYR A 106 6.92 18.10 6.71
CA TYR A 106 7.45 16.76 6.50
C TYR A 106 8.91 16.72 6.90
N PHE A 107 9.32 15.64 7.54
CA PHE A 107 10.68 15.43 8.00
C PHE A 107 11.24 14.12 7.46
N ILE A 108 12.56 14.02 7.46
CA ILE A 108 13.30 12.77 7.27
C ILE A 108 14.31 12.63 8.40
N MET A 109 14.69 11.39 8.69
CA MET A 109 15.73 11.09 9.67
C MET A 109 17.07 10.91 8.97
N CYS A 110 18.02 11.82 9.17
CA CYS A 110 19.40 11.65 8.75
C CYS A 110 20.25 11.32 9.99
N GLY A 111 20.54 10.05 10.20
CA GLY A 111 21.07 9.58 11.48
C GLY A 111 20.13 9.90 12.63
N SER A 112 20.60 10.66 13.62
CA SER A 112 19.80 11.11 14.77
C SER A 112 19.09 12.45 14.59
N GLN A 113 19.23 13.11 13.42
CA GLN A 113 18.69 14.44 13.21
C GLN A 113 17.45 14.42 12.29
N LYS A 114 16.42 15.17 12.68
CA LYS A 114 15.27 15.45 11.81
C LYS A 114 15.58 16.61 10.87
N LYS A 115 15.54 16.38 9.56
CA LYS A 115 15.65 17.41 8.53
C LYS A 115 14.30 17.68 7.88
N VAL A 116 13.93 18.96 7.71
CA VAL A 116 12.68 19.37 7.04
C VAL A 116 12.83 19.19 5.53
N VAL A 117 11.83 18.57 4.92
CA VAL A 117 11.78 18.38 3.46
C VAL A 117 10.40 18.75 2.90
N CYS A 118 10.33 18.95 1.58
CA CYS A 118 9.03 19.15 0.93
C CYS A 118 8.30 17.82 0.72
N LEU A 119 6.98 17.89 0.49
CA LEU A 119 6.15 16.71 0.23
C LEU A 119 6.67 15.85 -0.93
N LYS A 120 7.18 16.47 -2.03
CA LYS A 120 7.74 15.74 -3.17
C LYS A 120 8.96 14.91 -2.74
N ALA A 121 9.91 15.53 -2.04
CA ALA A 121 11.10 14.86 -1.54
C ALA A 121 10.77 13.76 -0.51
N PHE A 122 9.84 14.03 0.40
CA PHE A 122 9.35 13.05 1.37
C PHE A 122 8.78 11.80 0.71
N ARG A 123 7.92 11.99 -0.29
CA ARG A 123 7.31 10.88 -1.03
C ARG A 123 8.30 10.10 -1.88
N SER A 124 9.21 10.81 -2.55
CA SER A 124 10.23 10.21 -3.40
C SER A 124 11.15 9.32 -2.57
N LEU A 125 11.63 9.81 -1.44
CA LEU A 125 12.56 9.07 -0.57
C LEU A 125 11.96 7.79 0.02
N HIS A 126 10.69 7.84 0.44
CA HIS A 126 10.00 6.66 1.01
C HIS A 126 9.25 5.84 -0.06
N ALA A 127 9.35 6.19 -1.34
CA ALA A 127 8.64 5.56 -2.46
C ALA A 127 7.10 5.45 -2.24
N VAL A 128 6.49 6.43 -1.55
CA VAL A 128 5.07 6.39 -1.18
C VAL A 128 4.18 7.26 -2.08
N GLY A 129 3.00 6.75 -2.39
CA GLY A 129 2.02 7.47 -3.20
C GLY A 129 1.36 8.63 -2.45
N MET A 130 0.84 9.62 -3.20
CA MET A 130 0.14 10.79 -2.64
C MET A 130 -1.05 10.39 -1.75
N LYS A 131 -1.85 9.43 -2.20
CA LYS A 131 -3.04 8.95 -1.47
C LYS A 131 -2.67 8.36 -0.11
N ARG A 132 -1.54 7.64 -0.01
CA ARG A 132 -1.07 7.08 1.27
C ARG A 132 -0.72 8.19 2.25
N VAL A 133 0.07 9.18 1.82
CA VAL A 133 0.43 10.34 2.65
C VAL A 133 -0.81 11.12 3.06
N TYR A 134 -1.75 11.37 2.13
CA TYR A 134 -3.00 12.05 2.44
C TYR A 134 -3.82 11.31 3.51
N ASN A 135 -3.96 10.00 3.42
CA ASN A 135 -4.67 9.22 4.43
C ASN A 135 -3.99 9.31 5.81
N ILE A 136 -2.66 9.24 5.85
CA ILE A 136 -1.90 9.41 7.10
C ILE A 136 -2.12 10.81 7.70
N THR A 137 -2.10 11.86 6.87
CA THR A 137 -2.36 13.22 7.36
C THR A 137 -3.77 13.40 7.90
N LEU A 138 -4.78 12.77 7.30
CA LEU A 138 -6.15 12.77 7.82
C LEU A 138 -6.24 12.06 9.17
N THR A 139 -5.59 10.91 9.31
CA THR A 139 -5.56 10.16 10.57
C THR A 139 -4.85 10.96 11.67
N LEU A 140 -3.74 11.62 11.33
CA LEU A 140 -3.02 12.51 12.23
C LEU A 140 -3.90 13.67 12.73
N LEU A 141 -4.71 14.29 11.85
CA LEU A 141 -5.63 15.37 12.23
C LEU A 141 -6.74 14.91 13.17
N ARG A 142 -7.12 13.64 13.12
CA ARG A 142 -8.11 13.04 14.03
C ARG A 142 -7.49 12.60 15.36
N GLY A 143 -6.15 12.66 15.50
CA GLY A 143 -5.44 12.14 16.67
C GLY A 143 -5.46 10.61 16.75
N GLU A 144 -5.68 9.92 15.63
CA GLU A 144 -5.75 8.47 15.54
C GLU A 144 -4.41 7.89 15.09
N ILE A 145 -4.19 6.60 15.40
CA ILE A 145 -3.04 5.85 14.90
C ILE A 145 -3.40 5.23 13.54
N PRO A 146 -2.55 5.39 12.50
CA PRO A 146 -2.78 4.74 11.21
C PRO A 146 -2.94 3.23 11.37
N LYS A 147 -4.02 2.67 10.82
CA LYS A 147 -4.31 1.25 10.86
C LYS A 147 -4.74 0.76 9.48
N ASP A 148 -4.14 -0.32 9.03
CA ASP A 148 -4.57 -0.96 7.79
C ASP A 148 -5.87 -1.74 8.03
N THR A 149 -6.93 -1.32 7.35
CA THR A 149 -8.24 -1.94 7.42
C THR A 149 -8.52 -2.89 6.25
N ARG A 150 -7.55 -3.10 5.37
CA ARG A 150 -7.69 -4.02 4.22
C ARG A 150 -7.95 -5.44 4.73
N GLY A 151 -8.93 -6.11 4.15
CA GLY A 151 -9.29 -7.48 4.53
C GLY A 151 -10.08 -7.61 5.85
N LEU A 152 -10.27 -6.52 6.62
CA LEU A 152 -11.09 -6.54 7.84
C LEU A 152 -12.58 -6.32 7.56
N ALA A 153 -12.93 -5.74 6.42
CA ALA A 153 -14.32 -5.56 6.03
C ALA A 153 -14.92 -6.92 5.65
N THR A 154 -16.03 -7.27 6.28
CA THR A 154 -16.81 -8.43 5.85
C THR A 154 -17.31 -8.16 4.43
N ALA A 155 -17.03 -9.07 3.48
CA ALA A 155 -17.55 -8.93 2.12
C ALA A 155 -19.08 -8.82 2.17
N VAL A 156 -19.62 -7.78 1.50
CA VAL A 156 -21.08 -7.53 1.47
C VAL A 156 -21.84 -8.76 0.95
N ASN A 157 -21.21 -9.53 0.06
CA ASN A 157 -21.78 -10.73 -0.55
C ASN A 157 -21.30 -12.03 0.12
N LYS A 158 -20.79 -11.97 1.37
CA LYS A 158 -20.39 -13.18 2.09
C LYS A 158 -21.63 -14.00 2.42
N ILE A 159 -21.69 -15.21 1.88
CA ILE A 159 -22.74 -16.18 2.21
C ILE A 159 -22.66 -16.48 3.71
N SER A 160 -23.81 -16.44 4.40
CA SER A 160 -23.84 -16.76 5.84
C SER A 160 -23.43 -18.22 6.07
N VAL A 161 -22.80 -18.48 7.20
CA VAL A 161 -22.36 -19.85 7.58
C VAL A 161 -23.52 -20.84 7.54
N VAL A 162 -24.73 -20.40 7.91
CA VAL A 162 -25.94 -21.23 7.87
C VAL A 162 -26.27 -21.69 6.44
N ILE A 163 -26.24 -20.75 5.48
CA ILE A 163 -26.50 -21.07 4.07
C ILE A 163 -25.38 -21.97 3.53
N GLN A 164 -24.13 -21.69 3.86
CA GLN A 164 -22.99 -22.51 3.42
C GLN A 164 -23.10 -23.95 3.95
N THR A 165 -23.43 -24.11 5.24
CA THR A 165 -23.66 -25.45 5.83
C THR A 165 -24.84 -26.15 5.18
N SER A 166 -25.91 -25.45 4.83
CA SER A 166 -27.04 -26.02 4.10
C SER A 166 -26.64 -26.52 2.72
N ILE A 167 -25.85 -25.73 1.98
CA ILE A 167 -25.32 -26.12 0.66
C ILE A 167 -24.41 -27.36 0.80
N ASP A 168 -23.50 -27.35 1.77
CA ASP A 168 -22.58 -28.48 2.01
C ASP A 168 -23.34 -29.77 2.37
N ASN A 169 -24.39 -29.65 3.19
CA ASN A 169 -25.25 -30.78 3.51
C ASN A 169 -26.03 -31.29 2.31
N GLN A 170 -26.51 -30.38 1.45
CA GLN A 170 -27.19 -30.74 0.21
C GLN A 170 -26.22 -31.50 -0.73
N ILE A 171 -25.00 -30.98 -0.91
CA ILE A 171 -23.97 -31.65 -1.73
C ILE A 171 -23.65 -33.04 -1.18
N LYS A 172 -23.48 -33.17 0.15
CA LYS A 172 -23.21 -34.46 0.80
C LYS A 172 -24.37 -35.46 0.75
N SER A 173 -25.60 -34.97 0.53
CA SER A 173 -26.77 -35.83 0.40
C SER A 173 -26.88 -36.54 -0.95
N PHE A 174 -26.13 -36.11 -1.96
CA PHE A 174 -26.17 -36.79 -3.25
C PHE A 174 -25.46 -38.15 -3.16
N PRO A 175 -26.04 -39.19 -3.78
CA PRO A 175 -25.43 -40.50 -3.79
C PRO A 175 -24.11 -40.50 -4.54
N LEU A 176 -23.09 -41.11 -3.93
CA LEU A 176 -21.78 -41.26 -4.55
C LEU A 176 -21.75 -42.49 -5.42
N LYS A 177 -21.26 -42.37 -6.66
CA LYS A 177 -21.02 -43.50 -7.55
C LYS A 177 -19.54 -43.84 -7.56
N SER A 178 -19.18 -45.08 -7.25
CA SER A 178 -17.81 -45.54 -7.37
C SER A 178 -17.46 -45.81 -8.84
N SER A 179 -16.27 -45.32 -9.28
CA SER A 179 -15.77 -45.61 -10.60
C SER A 179 -15.04 -46.95 -10.61
N HIS A 180 -15.48 -47.88 -11.47
CA HIS A 180 -14.82 -49.16 -11.64
C HIS A 180 -13.58 -49.11 -12.55
N TYR A 181 -13.29 -47.96 -13.18
CA TYR A 181 -12.26 -47.85 -14.22
C TYR A 181 -10.89 -47.36 -13.76
N ALA A 182 -10.73 -46.89 -12.54
CA ALA A 182 -9.51 -46.14 -12.17
C ALA A 182 -8.55 -46.87 -11.23
N GLY A 183 -8.74 -48.13 -10.89
CA GLY A 183 -7.82 -48.86 -9.97
C GLY A 183 -7.59 -48.18 -8.59
N LYS A 184 -8.13 -46.99 -8.37
CA LYS A 184 -8.27 -46.28 -7.12
C LYS A 184 -9.75 -45.91 -6.97
N GLU A 185 -10.30 -46.05 -5.77
CA GLU A 185 -11.67 -45.65 -5.48
C GLU A 185 -11.81 -44.15 -5.65
N ILE A 186 -12.29 -43.70 -6.81
CA ILE A 186 -12.65 -42.32 -7.07
C ILE A 186 -14.16 -42.23 -6.95
N HIS A 187 -14.65 -41.45 -6.00
CA HIS A 187 -16.05 -41.22 -5.78
C HIS A 187 -16.48 -39.94 -6.51
N TYR A 188 -17.47 -40.07 -7.40
CA TYR A 188 -18.08 -38.91 -8.08
C TYR A 188 -19.44 -38.65 -7.49
N LEU A 189 -19.78 -37.35 -7.33
CA LEU A 189 -21.15 -36.92 -7.07
C LEU A 189 -21.96 -37.10 -8.35
N LEU A 190 -23.12 -37.72 -8.26
CA LEU A 190 -24.08 -37.88 -9.35
C LEU A 190 -24.93 -36.62 -9.51
#